data_1bf6544019d673aa115cd5cd2b949595
#
_entry.id   1bf6544019d673aa115cd5cd2b949595
#
_cell.length_a   1.000
_cell.length_b   1.000
_cell.length_c   1.000
_cell.angle_alpha   90.00
_cell.angle_beta   90.00
_cell.angle_gamma   90.00
#
_symmetry.space_group_name_H-M   'P 1'
#
loop_
_entity.id
_entity.type
_entity.pdbx_description
1 polymer ?
#
loop_
_entity_poly.entity_id
_entity_poly.type
_entity_poly.pdbx_seq_one_letter_code
_entity_poly.pdbx_strand_id
1 'polypeptide(L)'
;MKNLRSLFLALVLLAVALAADVPTGCVTIKNRHEGRFLAHSISTHDKDRRHVSFCTDPQPWTITAEGTNFRIRNNKHGEELFESQQKFNGNYVFLWIKKSLINDGGASWKITESGNPGYFHIKNVKFSHCLFTQGGTDWVAAYESCDTAKYEWRIVKC
;
A
#
# COMPACT_ATOMS: atom_id res chain seq x y z
N MET A 1 67.35 10.80 -7.88
CA MET A 1 65.99 11.18 -8.33
C MET A 1 65.02 10.12 -7.86
N LYS A 2 64.25 10.43 -6.82
CA LYS A 2 63.30 9.47 -6.20
C LYS A 2 61.90 9.83 -6.69
N ASN A 3 61.27 8.95 -7.48
CA ASN A 3 59.90 9.11 -7.93
C ASN A 3 58.93 8.81 -6.80
N LEU A 4 58.25 9.85 -6.32
CA LEU A 4 57.18 9.75 -5.34
C LEU A 4 55.88 9.44 -6.11
N ARG A 5 55.49 8.17 -6.18
CA ARG A 5 54.16 7.77 -6.68
C ARG A 5 53.12 8.06 -5.63
N SER A 6 52.36 9.10 -5.85
CA SER A 6 51.19 9.44 -5.05
C SER A 6 50.10 8.42 -5.27
N LEU A 7 49.82 7.63 -4.26
CA LEU A 7 48.70 6.64 -4.26
C LEU A 7 47.44 7.37 -3.83
N PHE A 8 46.62 7.80 -4.81
CA PHE A 8 45.27 8.29 -4.53
C PHE A 8 44.37 7.10 -4.20
N LEU A 9 44.12 6.90 -2.90
CA LEU A 9 43.11 5.95 -2.42
C LEU A 9 41.74 6.62 -2.59
N ALA A 10 41.03 6.30 -3.70
CA ALA A 10 39.65 6.71 -3.90
C ALA A 10 38.76 5.91 -2.95
N LEU A 11 38.31 6.54 -1.87
CA LEU A 11 37.32 5.96 -0.95
C LEU A 11 35.96 6.03 -1.61
N VAL A 12 35.53 4.95 -2.25
CA VAL A 12 34.16 4.82 -2.78
C VAL A 12 33.23 4.56 -1.61
N LEU A 13 32.58 5.62 -1.12
CA LEU A 13 31.49 5.52 -0.17
C LEU A 13 30.29 4.90 -0.89
N LEU A 14 30.11 3.59 -0.73
CA LEU A 14 28.88 2.90 -1.13
C LEU A 14 27.78 3.35 -0.17
N ALA A 15 26.98 4.32 -0.57
CA ALA A 15 25.74 4.66 0.12
C ALA A 15 24.77 3.48 -0.05
N VAL A 16 24.70 2.58 0.91
CA VAL A 16 23.65 1.58 0.99
C VAL A 16 22.37 2.32 1.35
N ALA A 17 21.54 2.60 0.37
CA ALA A 17 20.18 3.07 0.63
C ALA A 17 19.44 1.92 1.33
N LEU A 18 19.25 2.04 2.64
CA LEU A 18 18.37 1.16 3.39
C LEU A 18 16.93 1.44 2.90
N ALA A 19 16.31 0.45 2.27
CA ALA A 19 14.89 0.52 1.97
C ALA A 19 14.13 0.72 3.29
N ALA A 20 13.17 1.66 3.30
CA ALA A 20 12.37 1.88 4.50
C ALA A 20 11.57 0.63 4.83
N ASP A 21 11.64 0.21 6.09
CA ASP A 21 10.85 -0.92 6.58
C ASP A 21 9.36 -0.58 6.53
N VAL A 22 8.57 -1.47 5.97
CA VAL A 22 7.11 -1.35 5.95
C VAL A 22 6.58 -1.48 7.38
N PRO A 23 5.86 -0.48 7.92
CA PRO A 23 5.25 -0.59 9.23
C PRO A 23 4.23 -1.73 9.27
N THR A 24 4.40 -2.66 10.21
CA THR A 24 3.50 -3.80 10.44
C THR A 24 2.79 -3.68 11.79
N GLY A 25 1.76 -4.49 12.01
CA GLY A 25 0.88 -4.38 13.17
C GLY A 25 -0.18 -3.30 12.97
N CYS A 26 -0.59 -2.63 14.05
CA CYS A 26 -1.56 -1.53 13.97
C CYS A 26 -0.97 -0.33 13.24
N VAL A 27 -1.66 0.13 12.21
CA VAL A 27 -1.27 1.28 11.38
C VAL A 27 -2.47 2.12 10.97
N THR A 28 -2.20 3.37 10.59
CA THR A 28 -3.10 4.19 9.78
C THR A 28 -2.52 4.35 8.38
N ILE A 29 -3.38 4.42 7.37
CA ILE A 29 -2.99 4.48 5.96
C ILE A 29 -3.62 5.73 5.34
N LYS A 30 -2.81 6.69 4.89
CA LYS A 30 -3.26 7.97 4.38
C LYS A 30 -2.81 8.18 2.93
N ASN A 31 -3.74 8.52 2.04
CA ASN A 31 -3.40 8.82 0.66
C ASN A 31 -2.74 10.20 0.53
N ARG A 32 -1.68 10.30 -0.28
CA ARG A 32 -0.94 11.55 -0.47
C ARG A 32 -1.75 12.61 -1.22
N HIS A 33 -2.48 12.22 -2.25
CA HIS A 33 -3.30 13.13 -3.06
C HIS A 33 -4.53 13.61 -2.31
N GLU A 34 -5.28 12.67 -1.69
CA GLU A 34 -6.51 12.98 -0.97
C GLU A 34 -6.26 13.72 0.35
N GLY A 35 -5.13 13.47 0.99
CA GLY A 35 -4.90 13.93 2.35
C GLY A 35 -5.83 13.31 3.38
N ARG A 36 -6.59 12.24 3.02
CA ARG A 36 -7.54 11.51 3.84
C ARG A 36 -7.08 10.08 4.10
N PHE A 37 -7.61 9.47 5.13
CA PHE A 37 -7.26 8.12 5.55
C PHE A 37 -8.13 7.07 4.85
N LEU A 38 -7.50 5.94 4.51
CA LEU A 38 -8.18 4.74 4.05
C LEU A 38 -9.16 4.27 5.14
N ALA A 39 -10.40 4.00 4.74
CA ALA A 39 -11.48 3.69 5.66
C ALA A 39 -12.35 2.55 5.12
N HIS A 40 -13.01 1.82 6.03
CA HIS A 40 -14.13 0.98 5.65
C HIS A 40 -15.36 1.85 5.38
N SER A 41 -16.18 1.46 4.43
CA SER A 41 -17.51 2.03 4.26
C SER A 41 -18.53 1.30 5.12
N ILE A 42 -19.61 1.98 5.51
CA ILE A 42 -20.79 1.32 6.06
C ILE A 42 -21.57 0.55 5.00
N SER A 43 -21.42 0.94 3.72
CA SER A 43 -22.09 0.34 2.58
C SER A 43 -21.36 -0.91 2.11
N THR A 44 -22.14 -1.89 1.65
CA THR A 44 -21.64 -3.10 1.02
C THR A 44 -22.00 -3.11 -0.46
N HIS A 45 -21.14 -3.72 -1.28
CA HIS A 45 -21.42 -3.97 -2.67
C HIS A 45 -22.44 -5.13 -2.82
N ASP A 46 -22.21 -6.18 -2.03
CA ASP A 46 -23.08 -7.34 -1.89
C ASP A 46 -22.90 -7.98 -0.51
N LYS A 47 -23.42 -9.19 -0.32
CA LYS A 47 -23.32 -9.94 0.94
C LYS A 47 -21.90 -10.34 1.34
N ASP A 48 -20.95 -10.32 0.40
CA ASP A 48 -19.58 -10.81 0.59
C ASP A 48 -18.54 -9.69 0.58
N ARG A 49 -18.88 -8.51 0.02
CA ARG A 49 -17.93 -7.42 -0.25
C ARG A 49 -18.42 -6.08 0.32
N ARG A 50 -17.60 -5.49 1.19
CA ARG A 50 -17.80 -4.14 1.72
C ARG A 50 -16.96 -3.15 0.93
N HIS A 51 -17.51 -1.99 0.65
CA HIS A 51 -16.76 -0.91 0.02
C HIS A 51 -15.65 -0.37 0.91
N VAL A 52 -14.59 0.10 0.27
CA VAL A 52 -13.50 0.86 0.86
C VAL A 52 -13.63 2.31 0.45
N SER A 53 -13.43 3.22 1.38
CA SER A 53 -13.61 4.66 1.19
C SER A 53 -12.52 5.46 1.90
N PHE A 54 -12.73 6.75 2.03
CA PHE A 54 -11.86 7.66 2.76
C PHE A 54 -12.62 8.35 3.89
N CYS A 55 -11.88 8.73 4.95
CA CYS A 55 -12.37 9.57 6.03
C CYS A 55 -11.31 10.57 6.48
N THR A 56 -11.73 11.60 7.20
CA THR A 56 -10.84 12.63 7.78
C THR A 56 -10.10 12.14 9.00
N ASP A 57 -10.75 11.29 9.80
CA ASP A 57 -10.19 10.74 11.03
C ASP A 57 -9.44 9.43 10.74
N PRO A 58 -8.29 9.19 11.38
CA PRO A 58 -7.53 7.96 11.17
C PRO A 58 -8.33 6.74 11.63
N GLN A 59 -8.37 5.72 10.77
CA GLN A 59 -8.91 4.41 11.11
C GLN A 59 -7.79 3.39 11.23
N PRO A 60 -7.82 2.51 12.26
CA PRO A 60 -6.78 1.51 12.44
C PRO A 60 -6.96 0.33 11.49
N TRP A 61 -5.84 -0.08 10.91
CA TRP A 61 -5.66 -1.26 10.08
C TRP A 61 -4.58 -2.14 10.67
N THR A 62 -4.55 -3.40 10.36
CA THR A 62 -3.44 -4.29 10.69
C THR A 62 -2.75 -4.74 9.42
N ILE A 63 -1.45 -4.49 9.33
CA ILE A 63 -0.59 -5.04 8.29
C ILE A 63 0.18 -6.21 8.87
N THR A 64 0.05 -7.38 8.24
CA THR A 64 0.75 -8.61 8.63
C THR A 64 1.64 -9.07 7.48
N ALA A 65 2.89 -9.39 7.78
CA ALA A 65 3.81 -9.95 6.79
C ALA A 65 3.38 -11.37 6.36
N GLU A 66 3.48 -11.63 5.06
CA GLU A 66 3.23 -12.93 4.41
C GLU A 66 4.41 -13.21 3.46
N GLY A 67 5.49 -13.76 3.98
CA GLY A 67 6.75 -13.85 3.24
C GLY A 67 7.28 -12.47 2.88
N THR A 68 7.44 -12.19 1.58
CA THR A 68 7.86 -10.88 1.05
C THR A 68 6.68 -9.95 0.76
N ASN A 69 5.45 -10.42 0.94
CA ASN A 69 4.22 -9.68 0.75
C ASN A 69 3.53 -9.39 2.08
N PHE A 70 2.37 -8.77 2.01
CA PHE A 70 1.63 -8.33 3.19
C PHE A 70 0.13 -8.61 3.02
N ARG A 71 -0.54 -8.82 4.15
CA ARG A 71 -1.99 -8.78 4.30
C ARG A 71 -2.41 -7.49 4.99
N ILE A 72 -3.51 -6.90 4.57
CA ILE A 72 -4.04 -5.64 5.12
C ILE A 72 -5.46 -5.90 5.58
N ARG A 73 -5.73 -5.71 6.88
CA ARG A 73 -7.03 -5.98 7.51
C ARG A 73 -7.58 -4.75 8.21
N ASN A 74 -8.85 -4.47 8.01
CA ASN A 74 -9.53 -3.44 8.77
C ASN A 74 -9.80 -3.91 10.21
N ASN A 75 -9.40 -3.13 11.22
CA ASN A 75 -9.50 -3.57 12.62
C ASN A 75 -10.93 -3.60 13.15
N LYS A 76 -11.81 -2.70 12.67
CA LYS A 76 -13.18 -2.65 13.14
C LYS A 76 -13.99 -3.90 12.78
N HIS A 77 -13.82 -4.39 11.56
CA HIS A 77 -14.58 -5.52 11.05
C HIS A 77 -13.76 -6.82 10.97
N GLY A 78 -12.43 -6.75 11.05
CA GLY A 78 -11.55 -7.91 10.85
C GLY A 78 -11.59 -8.44 9.41
N GLU A 79 -11.95 -7.60 8.46
CA GLU A 79 -12.10 -7.93 7.04
C GLU A 79 -10.83 -7.56 6.26
N GLU A 80 -10.37 -8.45 5.37
CA GLU A 80 -9.16 -8.23 4.58
C GLU A 80 -9.44 -7.39 3.33
N LEU A 81 -8.48 -6.51 3.02
CA LEU A 81 -8.44 -5.74 1.78
C LEU A 81 -8.05 -6.65 0.62
N PHE A 82 -8.84 -6.66 -0.45
CA PHE A 82 -8.54 -7.41 -1.66
C PHE A 82 -8.95 -6.66 -2.92
N GLU A 83 -8.32 -7.01 -4.04
CA GLU A 83 -8.67 -6.53 -5.36
C GLU A 83 -9.55 -7.57 -6.08
N SER A 84 -10.64 -7.11 -6.67
CA SER A 84 -11.58 -7.91 -7.44
C SER A 84 -11.32 -7.76 -8.95
N GLN A 85 -11.64 -8.78 -9.74
CA GLN A 85 -11.65 -8.69 -11.21
C GLN A 85 -12.71 -7.73 -11.76
N GLN A 86 -13.69 -7.34 -10.95
CA GLN A 86 -14.73 -6.41 -11.34
C GLN A 86 -14.12 -5.05 -11.68
N LYS A 87 -14.53 -4.46 -12.81
CA LYS A 87 -13.97 -3.20 -13.32
C LYS A 87 -15.02 -2.09 -13.34
N PHE A 88 -14.63 -0.95 -12.82
CA PHE A 88 -15.29 0.34 -13.02
C PHE A 88 -14.25 1.42 -12.76
N ASN A 89 -13.67 2.01 -13.81
CA ASN A 89 -12.54 2.92 -13.66
C ASN A 89 -11.38 2.31 -12.83
N GLY A 90 -10.89 1.16 -13.27
CA GLY A 90 -9.95 0.32 -12.56
C GLY A 90 -10.60 -0.89 -11.89
N ASN A 91 -9.81 -1.77 -11.34
CA ASN A 91 -10.33 -2.88 -10.57
C ASN A 91 -10.81 -2.40 -9.21
N TYR A 92 -11.96 -2.89 -8.79
CA TYR A 92 -12.49 -2.57 -7.47
C TYR A 92 -11.67 -3.21 -6.35
N VAL A 93 -11.50 -2.42 -5.31
CA VAL A 93 -10.90 -2.84 -4.06
C VAL A 93 -11.99 -2.91 -2.99
N PHE A 94 -12.06 -4.02 -2.27
CA PHE A 94 -13.09 -4.33 -1.28
C PHE A 94 -12.50 -4.86 0.00
N LEU A 95 -13.35 -4.93 1.04
CA LEU A 95 -13.13 -5.73 2.24
C LEU A 95 -13.93 -7.03 2.13
N TRP A 96 -13.29 -8.17 2.48
CA TRP A 96 -13.90 -9.48 2.38
C TRP A 96 -14.69 -9.82 3.65
N ILE A 97 -16.02 -9.69 3.57
CA ILE A 97 -16.94 -9.84 4.72
C ILE A 97 -16.90 -11.24 5.31
N LYS A 98 -16.78 -12.27 4.49
CA LYS A 98 -16.77 -13.68 4.94
C LYS A 98 -15.58 -14.03 5.83
N LYS A 99 -14.52 -13.22 5.84
CA LYS A 99 -13.30 -13.46 6.63
C LYS A 99 -12.61 -14.81 6.34
N SER A 100 -13.07 -15.54 5.32
CA SER A 100 -12.34 -16.69 4.82
C SER A 100 -11.08 -16.25 4.08
N LEU A 101 -10.05 -17.07 4.14
CA LEU A 101 -8.76 -16.71 3.56
C LEU A 101 -8.83 -16.77 2.02
N ILE A 102 -8.48 -15.64 1.36
CA ILE A 102 -8.30 -15.57 -0.09
C ILE A 102 -6.82 -15.82 -0.40
N ASN A 103 -6.50 -16.96 -1.00
CA ASN A 103 -5.12 -17.41 -1.26
C ASN A 103 -4.70 -17.36 -2.74
N ASP A 104 -5.46 -16.67 -3.58
CA ASP A 104 -5.18 -16.54 -5.01
C ASP A 104 -4.30 -15.33 -5.37
N GLY A 105 -3.82 -14.61 -4.38
CA GLY A 105 -3.04 -13.37 -4.52
C GLY A 105 -3.88 -12.10 -4.52
N GLY A 106 -5.21 -12.19 -4.62
CA GLY A 106 -6.10 -11.02 -4.64
C GLY A 106 -6.15 -10.23 -3.32
N ALA A 107 -5.83 -10.87 -2.19
CA ALA A 107 -5.72 -10.23 -0.87
C ALA A 107 -4.26 -10.04 -0.41
N SER A 108 -3.29 -10.35 -1.25
CA SER A 108 -1.86 -10.19 -0.97
C SER A 108 -1.32 -8.95 -1.65
N TRP A 109 -0.52 -8.19 -0.92
CA TRP A 109 -0.01 -6.88 -1.36
C TRP A 109 1.50 -6.80 -1.21
N LYS A 110 2.15 -6.33 -2.25
CA LYS A 110 3.55 -5.91 -2.20
C LYS A 110 3.59 -4.44 -1.82
N ILE A 111 4.24 -4.11 -0.71
CA ILE A 111 4.39 -2.74 -0.23
C ILE A 111 5.85 -2.34 -0.40
N THR A 112 6.10 -1.31 -1.18
CA THR A 112 7.45 -0.81 -1.46
C THR A 112 7.49 0.70 -1.31
N GLU A 113 8.60 1.24 -0.84
CA GLU A 113 8.79 2.68 -0.79
C GLU A 113 8.62 3.29 -2.19
N SER A 114 7.90 4.42 -2.27
CA SER A 114 7.80 5.21 -3.49
C SER A 114 9.06 6.07 -3.66
N GLY A 115 9.19 6.82 -4.74
CA GLY A 115 10.28 7.79 -4.90
C GLY A 115 10.23 8.95 -3.91
N ASN A 116 9.17 9.08 -3.11
CA ASN A 116 8.97 10.10 -2.10
C ASN A 116 9.18 9.52 -0.69
N PRO A 117 10.13 10.04 0.10
CA PRO A 117 10.42 9.52 1.45
C PRO A 117 9.19 9.45 2.35
N GLY A 118 8.98 8.31 3.01
CA GLY A 118 7.86 8.06 3.91
C GLY A 118 6.54 7.72 3.23
N TYR A 119 6.53 7.57 1.90
CA TYR A 119 5.39 7.10 1.14
C TYR A 119 5.66 5.76 0.47
N PHE A 120 4.60 4.98 0.31
CA PHE A 120 4.66 3.62 -0.22
C PHE A 120 3.70 3.46 -1.40
N HIS A 121 4.06 2.58 -2.33
CA HIS A 121 3.14 1.96 -3.25
C HIS A 121 2.63 0.66 -2.64
N ILE A 122 1.33 0.41 -2.75
CA ILE A 122 0.65 -0.80 -2.28
C ILE A 122 0.15 -1.53 -3.52
N LYS A 123 0.89 -2.56 -3.97
CA LYS A 123 0.67 -3.24 -5.24
C LYS A 123 0.08 -4.62 -5.03
N ASN A 124 -1.04 -4.91 -5.69
CA ASN A 124 -1.68 -6.22 -5.61
C ASN A 124 -0.82 -7.31 -6.25
N VAL A 125 -0.71 -8.46 -5.60
CA VAL A 125 0.12 -9.57 -6.08
C VAL A 125 -0.50 -10.26 -7.29
N LYS A 126 -1.82 -10.44 -7.32
CA LYS A 126 -2.52 -11.13 -8.40
C LYS A 126 -2.57 -10.33 -9.69
N PHE A 127 -2.89 -9.04 -9.59
CA PHE A 127 -3.16 -8.19 -10.76
C PHE A 127 -2.01 -7.26 -11.12
N SER A 128 -1.01 -7.11 -10.25
CA SER A 128 0.09 -6.15 -10.41
C SER A 128 -0.37 -4.69 -10.51
N HIS A 129 -1.51 -4.35 -9.94
CA HIS A 129 -2.07 -3.01 -9.88
C HIS A 129 -1.74 -2.32 -8.56
N CYS A 130 -1.47 -1.03 -8.60
CA CYS A 130 -1.28 -0.21 -7.41
C CYS A 130 -2.60 0.32 -6.87
N LEU A 131 -2.76 0.25 -5.55
CA LEU A 131 -3.86 0.87 -4.82
C LEU A 131 -3.90 2.36 -5.11
N PHE A 132 -5.08 2.91 -5.38
CA PHE A 132 -5.23 4.18 -6.04
C PHE A 132 -6.50 4.91 -5.57
N THR A 133 -6.45 6.25 -5.54
CA THR A 133 -7.63 7.10 -5.47
C THR A 133 -7.90 7.77 -6.82
N GLN A 134 -9.16 7.88 -7.20
CA GLN A 134 -9.51 8.65 -8.39
C GLN A 134 -9.40 10.17 -8.19
N GLY A 135 -9.44 10.61 -6.93
CA GLY A 135 -9.54 12.03 -6.59
C GLY A 135 -10.96 12.56 -6.77
N GLY A 136 -11.42 13.36 -5.80
CA GLY A 136 -12.77 13.94 -5.82
C GLY A 136 -13.92 12.94 -5.65
N THR A 137 -13.63 11.68 -5.39
CA THR A 137 -14.60 10.62 -5.08
C THR A 137 -14.18 9.88 -3.81
N ASP A 138 -15.07 9.13 -3.21
CA ASP A 138 -14.75 8.25 -2.08
C ASP A 138 -14.33 6.83 -2.53
N TRP A 139 -14.08 6.64 -3.82
CA TRP A 139 -13.72 5.34 -4.36
C TRP A 139 -12.24 5.05 -4.24
N VAL A 140 -11.94 3.85 -3.78
CA VAL A 140 -10.62 3.25 -3.81
C VAL A 140 -10.63 2.16 -4.88
N ALA A 141 -9.66 2.19 -5.75
CA ALA A 141 -9.50 1.25 -6.86
C ALA A 141 -8.04 0.79 -6.97
N ALA A 142 -7.72 0.00 -7.96
CA ALA A 142 -6.36 -0.36 -8.30
C ALA A 142 -6.13 -0.30 -9.82
N TYR A 143 -4.96 0.21 -10.21
CA TYR A 143 -4.58 0.42 -11.62
C TYR A 143 -3.15 -0.03 -11.90
N GLU A 144 -2.84 -0.25 -13.17
CA GLU A 144 -1.50 -0.65 -13.65
C GLU A 144 -0.42 0.41 -13.36
N SER A 145 -0.78 1.69 -13.39
CA SER A 145 0.14 2.79 -13.10
C SER A 145 0.42 2.91 -11.61
N CYS A 146 1.61 3.45 -11.27
CA CYS A 146 2.01 3.75 -9.89
C CYS A 146 2.79 5.08 -9.81
N ASP A 147 2.52 6.03 -10.70
CA ASP A 147 3.41 7.15 -11.02
C ASP A 147 3.00 8.53 -10.49
N THR A 148 1.88 8.63 -9.80
CA THR A 148 1.39 9.92 -9.28
C THR A 148 1.09 9.85 -7.78
N ALA A 149 0.88 11.03 -7.14
CA ALA A 149 0.49 11.12 -5.74
C ALA A 149 -0.79 10.34 -5.39
N LYS A 150 -1.63 10.03 -6.38
CA LYS A 150 -2.86 9.23 -6.22
C LYS A 150 -2.57 7.76 -5.83
N TYR A 151 -1.37 7.26 -6.13
CA TYR A 151 -0.91 5.90 -5.82
C TYR A 151 -0.01 5.82 -4.59
N GLU A 152 0.26 6.95 -3.92
CA GLU A 152 1.18 7.02 -2.81
C GLU A 152 0.46 7.09 -1.47
N TRP A 153 0.90 6.26 -0.55
CA TRP A 153 0.27 6.05 0.74
C TRP A 153 1.28 6.21 1.88
N ARG A 154 0.94 7.02 2.84
CA ARG A 154 1.69 7.12 4.09
C ARG A 154 1.16 6.10 5.07
N ILE A 155 2.03 5.23 5.57
CA ILE A 155 1.71 4.20 6.54
C ILE A 155 2.40 4.56 7.85
N VAL A 156 1.63 4.74 8.92
CA VAL A 156 2.15 5.16 10.22
C VAL A 156 1.57 4.24 11.30
N LYS A 157 2.41 3.82 12.23
CA LYS A 157 1.96 3.01 13.38
C LYS A 157 0.95 3.76 14.23
N CYS A 158 -0.08 3.05 14.73
CA CYS A 158 -0.95 3.58 15.75
C CYS A 158 -0.12 3.86 17.03
#